data_953dd19b9059015bc82f7c954419096d
#
_entry.id   953dd19b9059015bc82f7c954419096d
#
_cell.length_a   1.000
_cell.length_b   1.000
_cell.length_c   1.000
_cell.angle_alpha   90.00
_cell.angle_beta   90.00
_cell.angle_gamma   90.00
#
_symmetry.space_group_name_H-M   'P 1'
#
loop_
_entity.id
_entity.type
_entity.pdbx_description
1 polymer ?
#
loop_
_entity_poly.entity_id
_entity_poly.type
_entity_poly.pdbx_seq_one_letter_code
_entity_poly.pdbx_strand_id
1 'polypeptide(L)'
;MHDVLNGLWIINPNGLCLLHRNFEETHQLIDETMFSGFLTAILSFTQDLVKDSIEKISMGERDIYYSSFGTFAVALSVNKFKKAKNLQDYINKVGSMFQMEYGNFLKQTTLVDITLFEPFGNKIDQIFGITGHAMLASRNELLEILTKLKNGEIDEGSAIEKLTTIYNTLDDKNKKFMKEALKDVEDIFKKSSILSDDQKKQFQSIIKEVGAQIKAEKWFTSF
;
A
#
# COMPACT_ATOMS: atom_id res chain seq x y z
N MET A 1 -14.41 1.67 7.77
CA MET A 1 -13.40 2.76 7.84
C MET A 1 -12.77 3.02 6.48
N HIS A 2 -12.59 1.98 5.67
CA HIS A 2 -12.01 2.06 4.32
C HIS A 2 -12.64 3.16 3.45
N ASP A 3 -13.97 3.25 3.40
CA ASP A 3 -14.70 4.20 2.55
C ASP A 3 -14.57 5.68 2.95
N VAL A 4 -13.92 5.95 4.08
CA VAL A 4 -13.72 7.31 4.60
C VAL A 4 -12.37 7.87 4.23
N LEU A 5 -11.37 6.99 4.09
CA LEU A 5 -9.97 7.37 3.89
C LEU A 5 -9.71 7.60 2.40
N ASN A 6 -9.05 8.72 2.08
CA ASN A 6 -8.61 9.03 0.71
C ASN A 6 -7.12 8.71 0.53
N GLY A 7 -6.26 9.25 1.39
CA GLY A 7 -4.82 9.03 1.33
C GLY A 7 -4.09 9.50 2.57
N LEU A 8 -2.89 8.96 2.77
CA LEU A 8 -1.98 9.35 3.84
C LEU A 8 -0.62 9.70 3.25
N TRP A 9 -0.03 10.78 3.72
CA TRP A 9 1.30 11.26 3.33
C TRP A 9 2.17 11.41 4.56
N ILE A 10 3.42 11.00 4.44
CA ILE A 10 4.50 11.32 5.38
C ILE A 10 5.45 12.24 4.64
N ILE A 11 5.63 13.46 5.15
CA ILE A 11 6.27 14.56 4.44
C ILE A 11 7.38 15.12 5.32
N ASN A 12 8.58 15.36 4.77
CA ASN A 12 9.64 16.03 5.51
C ASN A 12 9.41 17.57 5.55
N PRO A 13 10.15 18.32 6.39
CA PRO A 13 9.97 19.78 6.49
C PRO A 13 10.25 20.55 5.19
N ASN A 14 10.99 19.94 4.25
CA ASN A 14 11.31 20.55 2.96
C ASN A 14 10.26 20.28 1.87
N GLY A 15 9.15 19.60 2.22
CA GLY A 15 8.07 19.31 1.30
C GLY A 15 8.25 18.01 0.47
N LEU A 16 9.32 17.25 0.72
CA LEU A 16 9.51 15.97 0.07
C LEU A 16 8.54 14.93 0.67
N CYS A 17 7.75 14.28 -0.18
CA CYS A 17 6.96 13.13 0.20
C CYS A 17 7.89 11.93 0.46
N LEU A 18 7.96 11.49 1.73
CA LEU A 18 8.74 10.33 2.13
C LEU A 18 7.99 9.02 1.86
N LEU A 19 6.69 9.05 2.09
CA LEU A 19 5.79 7.91 1.84
C LEU A 19 4.39 8.41 1.57
N HIS A 20 3.76 7.88 0.54
CA HIS A 20 2.35 8.08 0.25
C HIS A 20 1.60 6.75 0.25
N ARG A 21 0.39 6.76 0.82
CA ARG A 21 -0.53 5.64 0.79
C ARG A 21 -1.89 6.10 0.29
N ASN A 22 -2.27 5.67 -0.90
CA ASN A 22 -3.60 5.94 -1.46
C ASN A 22 -4.58 4.86 -0.97
N PHE A 23 -5.75 5.27 -0.48
CA PHE A 23 -6.81 4.39 0.00
C PHE A 23 -8.04 4.38 -0.93
N GLU A 24 -8.08 5.28 -1.91
CA GLU A 24 -9.16 5.34 -2.89
C GLU A 24 -8.91 4.36 -4.05
N GLU A 25 -9.96 3.66 -4.46
CA GLU A 25 -9.94 2.82 -5.67
C GLU A 25 -10.08 3.64 -6.96
N THR A 26 -10.54 4.88 -6.87
CA THR A 26 -10.79 5.76 -8.01
C THR A 26 -9.53 6.52 -8.40
N HIS A 27 -9.20 6.49 -9.68
CA HIS A 27 -7.98 6.98 -10.34
C HIS A 27 -7.76 8.51 -10.34
N GLN A 28 -8.32 9.28 -9.42
CA GLN A 28 -7.84 10.65 -9.24
C GLN A 28 -6.54 10.62 -8.42
N LEU A 29 -5.46 10.26 -9.12
CA LEU A 29 -4.11 10.35 -8.57
C LEU A 29 -3.83 11.82 -8.24
N ILE A 30 -3.83 12.14 -6.97
CA ILE A 30 -3.25 13.40 -6.51
C ILE A 30 -1.75 13.28 -6.75
N ASP A 31 -1.18 14.22 -7.49
CA ASP A 31 0.27 14.30 -7.65
C ASP A 31 0.92 14.48 -6.26
N GLU A 32 1.66 13.48 -5.84
CA GLU A 32 2.23 13.39 -4.49
C GLU A 32 3.17 14.54 -4.19
N THR A 33 3.97 14.94 -5.19
CA THR A 33 4.95 16.02 -5.08
C THR A 33 4.24 17.37 -4.96
N MET A 34 3.23 17.59 -5.80
CA MET A 34 2.45 18.83 -5.78
C MET A 34 1.67 18.96 -4.47
N PHE A 35 1.05 17.87 -3.99
CA PHE A 35 0.27 17.87 -2.76
C PHE A 35 1.14 18.06 -1.52
N SER A 36 2.29 17.39 -1.43
CA SER A 36 3.23 17.56 -0.32
C SER A 36 3.83 18.97 -0.28
N GLY A 37 4.17 19.54 -1.44
CA GLY A 37 4.61 20.92 -1.56
C GLY A 37 3.53 21.94 -1.12
N PHE A 38 2.29 21.74 -1.55
CA PHE A 38 1.14 22.55 -1.14
C PHE A 38 0.92 22.52 0.38
N LEU A 39 0.89 21.33 0.99
CA LEU A 39 0.74 21.20 2.44
C LEU A 39 1.87 21.89 3.19
N THR A 40 3.12 21.68 2.76
CA THR A 40 4.28 22.31 3.39
C THR A 40 4.21 23.85 3.31
N ALA A 41 3.82 24.38 2.16
CA ALA A 41 3.66 25.82 2.00
C ALA A 41 2.60 26.40 2.96
N ILE A 42 1.44 25.77 3.08
CA ILE A 42 0.38 26.22 4.02
C ILE A 42 0.87 26.14 5.46
N LEU A 43 1.54 25.06 5.84
CA LEU A 43 2.01 24.85 7.20
C LEU A 43 3.09 25.86 7.59
N SER A 44 4.08 26.09 6.70
CA SER A 44 5.12 27.11 6.90
C SER A 44 4.51 28.51 7.03
N PHE A 45 3.60 28.86 6.12
CA PHE A 45 2.91 30.14 6.15
C PHE A 45 2.15 30.37 7.46
N THR A 46 1.44 29.34 7.94
CA THR A 46 0.67 29.46 9.19
C THR A 46 1.58 29.55 10.40
N GLN A 47 2.66 28.79 10.44
CA GLN A 47 3.63 28.82 11.53
C GLN A 47 4.34 30.17 11.61
N ASP A 48 4.68 30.77 10.47
CA ASP A 48 5.38 32.06 10.39
C ASP A 48 4.47 33.23 10.77
N LEU A 49 3.22 33.23 10.32
CA LEU A 49 2.28 34.35 10.51
C LEU A 49 1.45 34.26 11.79
N VAL A 50 0.92 33.08 12.09
CA VAL A 50 -0.04 32.88 13.17
C VAL A 50 0.61 32.36 14.42
N LYS A 51 1.81 31.77 14.30
CA LYS A 51 2.56 31.08 15.37
C LYS A 51 1.73 29.98 16.05
N ASP A 52 0.84 29.38 15.29
CA ASP A 52 -0.04 28.30 15.73
C ASP A 52 0.09 27.10 14.79
N SER A 53 -0.40 25.94 15.22
CA SER A 53 -0.35 24.71 14.42
C SER A 53 -1.71 24.45 13.76
N ILE A 54 -1.70 24.11 12.49
CA ILE A 54 -2.89 23.61 11.82
C ILE A 54 -3.06 22.14 12.19
N GLU A 55 -4.20 21.78 12.77
CA GLU A 55 -4.58 20.41 13.02
C GLU A 55 -5.42 19.83 11.88
N LYS A 56 -6.16 20.71 11.19
CA LYS A 56 -7.11 20.33 10.15
C LYS A 56 -7.27 21.40 9.08
N ILE A 57 -7.29 20.98 7.82
CA ILE A 57 -7.64 21.79 6.66
C ILE A 57 -8.91 21.22 6.06
N SER A 58 -9.97 22.04 5.90
CA SER A 58 -11.22 21.63 5.25
C SER A 58 -11.26 22.15 3.82
N MET A 59 -11.46 21.26 2.87
CA MET A 59 -11.70 21.53 1.45
C MET A 59 -13.14 21.17 1.07
N GLY A 60 -13.53 21.32 -0.20
CA GLY A 60 -14.89 21.05 -0.67
C GLY A 60 -15.42 19.68 -0.20
N GLU A 61 -14.81 18.61 -0.64
CA GLU A 61 -15.23 17.23 -0.34
C GLU A 61 -14.31 16.47 0.61
N ARG A 62 -13.19 17.09 1.03
CA ARG A 62 -12.13 16.46 1.80
C ARG A 62 -11.75 17.26 3.02
N ASP A 63 -11.50 16.58 4.12
CA ASP A 63 -10.82 17.11 5.29
C ASP A 63 -9.41 16.50 5.35
N ILE A 64 -8.41 17.33 5.61
CA ILE A 64 -7.03 16.88 5.79
C ILE A 64 -6.67 17.11 7.25
N TYR A 65 -6.39 16.05 7.96
CA TYR A 65 -5.86 16.06 9.33
C TYR A 65 -4.34 16.00 9.29
N TYR A 66 -3.70 16.70 10.21
CA TYR A 66 -2.25 16.87 10.22
C TYR A 66 -1.66 16.73 11.61
N SER A 67 -0.46 16.17 11.70
CA SER A 67 0.33 16.10 12.92
C SER A 67 1.82 16.19 12.61
N SER A 68 2.56 17.07 13.33
CA SER A 68 4.00 17.26 13.17
C SER A 68 4.77 16.42 14.19
N PHE A 69 5.89 15.83 13.73
CA PHE A 69 6.81 15.01 14.53
C PHE A 69 8.24 15.55 14.49
N GLY A 70 8.40 16.84 14.19
CA GLY A 70 9.67 17.54 14.11
C GLY A 70 10.42 17.30 12.80
N THR A 71 10.94 16.10 12.55
CA THR A 71 11.68 15.76 11.32
C THR A 71 10.78 15.35 10.15
N PHE A 72 9.52 15.17 10.40
CA PHE A 72 8.48 14.88 9.40
C PHE A 72 7.11 15.24 9.94
N ALA A 73 6.13 15.20 9.06
CA ALA A 73 4.72 15.33 9.39
C ALA A 73 3.91 14.22 8.75
N VAL A 74 2.77 13.89 9.37
CA VAL A 74 1.78 12.96 8.83
C VAL A 74 0.53 13.75 8.47
N ALA A 75 0.07 13.60 7.23
CA ALA A 75 -1.19 14.17 6.75
C ALA A 75 -2.14 13.04 6.31
N LEU A 76 -3.39 13.08 6.75
CA LEU A 76 -4.43 12.12 6.41
C LEU A 76 -5.59 12.84 5.75
N SER A 77 -5.88 12.54 4.50
CA SER A 77 -7.06 13.02 3.78
C SER A 77 -8.22 12.04 3.94
N VAL A 78 -9.38 12.59 4.27
CA VAL A 78 -10.62 11.83 4.45
C VAL A 78 -11.79 12.49 3.71
N ASN A 79 -12.79 11.69 3.36
CA ASN A 79 -14.04 12.18 2.80
C ASN A 79 -14.82 12.93 3.89
N LYS A 80 -15.09 14.22 3.66
CA LYS A 80 -15.75 15.12 4.60
C LYS A 80 -17.17 14.70 4.98
N PHE A 81 -17.86 14.04 4.08
CA PHE A 81 -19.26 13.64 4.25
C PHE A 81 -19.43 12.32 4.97
N LYS A 82 -18.34 11.60 5.18
CA LYS A 82 -18.32 10.30 5.88
C LYS A 82 -17.75 10.47 7.29
N LYS A 83 -18.43 9.89 8.28
CA LYS A 83 -18.01 10.02 9.68
C LYS A 83 -16.96 8.97 10.02
N ALA A 84 -15.79 9.41 10.46
CA ALA A 84 -14.81 8.55 11.15
C ALA A 84 -14.51 9.16 12.53
N LYS A 85 -14.27 8.28 13.50
CA LYS A 85 -13.88 8.66 14.86
C LYS A 85 -12.38 8.44 15.03
N ASN A 86 -11.77 9.19 15.93
CA ASN A 86 -10.40 9.00 16.38
C ASN A 86 -9.32 9.11 15.27
N LEU A 87 -9.57 9.90 14.23
CA LEU A 87 -8.61 10.07 13.12
C LEU A 87 -7.27 10.60 13.61
N GLN A 88 -7.28 11.51 14.58
CA GLN A 88 -6.06 12.07 15.17
C GLN A 88 -5.24 10.99 15.89
N ASP A 89 -5.89 10.05 16.59
CA ASP A 89 -5.21 8.93 17.25
C ASP A 89 -4.51 8.03 16.25
N TYR A 90 -5.12 7.78 15.08
CA TYR A 90 -4.50 7.01 14.02
C TYR A 90 -3.27 7.72 13.44
N ILE A 91 -3.35 9.02 13.17
CA ILE A 91 -2.23 9.83 12.69
C ILE A 91 -1.09 9.81 13.72
N ASN A 92 -1.40 10.01 14.99
CA ASN A 92 -0.42 9.99 16.07
C ASN A 92 0.24 8.61 16.21
N LYS A 93 -0.52 7.53 16.05
CA LYS A 93 0.02 6.17 16.05
C LYS A 93 0.96 5.92 14.88
N VAL A 94 0.56 6.31 13.65
CA VAL A 94 1.43 6.21 12.46
C VAL A 94 2.71 7.00 12.69
N GLY A 95 2.60 8.26 13.10
CA GLY A 95 3.76 9.13 13.31
C GLY A 95 4.69 8.61 14.40
N SER A 96 4.16 8.14 15.52
CA SER A 96 4.98 7.56 16.61
C SER A 96 5.74 6.32 16.15
N MET A 97 5.10 5.42 15.39
CA MET A 97 5.75 4.22 14.86
C MET A 97 6.82 4.59 13.82
N PHE A 98 6.53 5.53 12.92
CA PHE A 98 7.49 6.00 11.93
C PHE A 98 8.68 6.71 12.59
N GLN A 99 8.44 7.51 13.62
CA GLN A 99 9.49 8.17 14.42
C GLN A 99 10.40 7.16 15.12
N MET A 100 9.85 6.08 15.67
CA MET A 100 10.63 5.02 16.30
C MET A 100 11.54 4.30 15.29
N GLU A 101 11.08 4.08 14.07
CA GLU A 101 11.79 3.30 13.07
C GLU A 101 12.79 4.16 12.29
N TYR A 102 12.39 5.35 11.87
CA TYR A 102 13.17 6.18 10.95
C TYR A 102 13.62 7.53 11.53
N GLY A 103 13.16 7.92 12.72
CA GLY A 103 13.41 9.25 13.27
C GLY A 103 14.89 9.57 13.46
N ASN A 104 15.70 8.60 13.84
CA ASN A 104 17.15 8.78 13.98
C ASN A 104 17.84 8.93 12.62
N PHE A 105 17.41 8.16 11.62
CA PHE A 105 17.92 8.24 10.25
C PHE A 105 17.63 9.63 9.66
N LEU A 106 16.40 10.12 9.79
CA LEU A 106 15.98 11.42 9.26
C LEU A 106 16.69 12.61 9.91
N LYS A 107 17.21 12.46 11.14
CA LYS A 107 18.02 13.50 11.79
C LYS A 107 19.45 13.58 11.26
N GLN A 108 19.95 12.49 10.71
CA GLN A 108 21.38 12.35 10.34
C GLN A 108 21.63 12.54 8.85
N THR A 109 20.61 12.49 8.01
CA THR A 109 20.77 12.56 6.56
C THR A 109 19.94 13.67 5.93
N THR A 110 20.55 14.35 4.95
CA THR A 110 19.90 15.35 4.10
C THR A 110 19.45 14.77 2.75
N LEU A 111 20.11 13.69 2.32
CA LEU A 111 19.75 12.96 1.10
C LEU A 111 19.01 11.69 1.49
N VAL A 112 17.74 11.62 1.13
CA VAL A 112 16.85 10.54 1.51
C VAL A 112 16.46 9.73 0.29
N ASP A 113 16.77 8.45 0.30
CA ASP A 113 16.20 7.48 -0.63
C ASP A 113 14.81 7.09 -0.11
N ILE A 114 13.76 7.53 -0.79
CA ILE A 114 12.37 7.31 -0.37
C ILE A 114 11.95 5.85 -0.40
N THR A 115 12.63 5.01 -1.20
CA THR A 115 12.32 3.56 -1.28
C THR A 115 12.55 2.84 0.04
N LEU A 116 13.38 3.39 0.94
CA LEU A 116 13.60 2.88 2.29
C LEU A 116 12.34 2.87 3.15
N PHE A 117 11.37 3.72 2.84
CA PHE A 117 10.13 3.85 3.62
C PHE A 117 8.97 3.01 3.09
N GLU A 118 9.08 2.47 1.87
CA GLU A 118 8.00 1.66 1.26
C GLU A 118 7.51 0.50 2.16
N PRO A 119 8.39 -0.23 2.88
CA PRO A 119 7.94 -1.32 3.75
C PRO A 119 7.01 -0.86 4.88
N PHE A 120 7.11 0.42 5.29
CA PHE A 120 6.25 0.98 6.33
C PHE A 120 4.79 1.12 5.87
N GLY A 121 4.53 1.15 4.57
CA GLY A 121 3.18 1.14 3.99
C GLY A 121 2.31 -0.01 4.53
N ASN A 122 2.89 -1.21 4.70
CA ASN A 122 2.18 -2.36 5.27
C ASN A 122 1.76 -2.13 6.73
N LYS A 123 2.56 -1.40 7.51
CA LYS A 123 2.23 -1.03 8.90
C LYS A 123 1.09 -0.01 8.94
N ILE A 124 1.08 0.94 8.01
CA ILE A 124 -0.04 1.88 7.85
C ILE A 124 -1.33 1.10 7.59
N ASP A 125 -1.31 0.17 6.65
CA ASP A 125 -2.48 -0.66 6.33
C ASP A 125 -3.00 -1.42 7.54
N GLN A 126 -2.10 -2.00 8.35
CA GLN A 126 -2.46 -2.69 9.60
C GLN A 126 -3.10 -1.73 10.62
N ILE A 127 -2.55 -0.53 10.78
CA ILE A 127 -3.07 0.48 11.73
C ILE A 127 -4.50 0.87 11.38
N PHE A 128 -4.79 1.06 10.10
CA PHE A 128 -6.12 1.44 9.62
C PHE A 128 -7.07 0.25 9.41
N GLY A 129 -6.58 -0.97 9.61
CA GLY A 129 -7.35 -2.19 9.37
C GLY A 129 -7.67 -2.38 7.88
N ILE A 130 -6.83 -1.85 7.02
CA ILE A 130 -6.98 -1.93 5.56
C ILE A 130 -6.33 -3.22 5.10
N THR A 131 -7.10 -4.26 5.07
CA THR A 131 -6.65 -5.58 4.58
C THR A 131 -6.63 -5.69 3.06
N GLY A 132 -7.11 -4.66 2.37
CA GLY A 132 -7.23 -4.65 0.91
C GLY A 132 -5.97 -4.20 0.15
N HIS A 133 -5.07 -3.41 0.75
CA HIS A 133 -3.88 -2.92 0.02
C HIS A 133 -2.77 -3.96 -0.10
N ALA A 134 -2.54 -4.77 0.93
CA ALA A 134 -1.68 -5.94 0.77
C ALA A 134 -2.26 -6.88 -0.30
N MET A 135 -3.58 -6.96 -0.41
CA MET A 135 -4.29 -7.68 -1.45
C MET A 135 -4.15 -7.03 -2.83
N LEU A 136 -4.23 -5.68 -2.93
CA LEU A 136 -4.06 -4.96 -4.21
C LEU A 136 -2.61 -5.00 -4.68
N ALA A 137 -1.63 -4.81 -3.78
CA ALA A 137 -0.21 -5.00 -4.09
C ALA A 137 0.04 -6.43 -4.55
N SER A 138 -0.39 -7.44 -3.80
CA SER A 138 -0.26 -8.85 -4.17
C SER A 138 -1.02 -9.19 -5.46
N ARG A 139 -2.17 -8.56 -5.72
CA ARG A 139 -2.91 -8.72 -6.97
C ARG A 139 -2.16 -8.08 -8.14
N ASN A 140 -1.58 -6.91 -7.98
CA ASN A 140 -0.79 -6.25 -9.01
C ASN A 140 0.49 -7.02 -9.30
N GLU A 141 1.20 -7.49 -8.27
CA GLU A 141 2.36 -8.37 -8.40
C GLU A 141 1.99 -9.69 -9.09
N LEU A 142 0.85 -10.28 -8.75
CA LEU A 142 0.32 -11.47 -9.39
C LEU A 142 0.03 -11.22 -10.87
N LEU A 143 -0.64 -10.12 -11.21
CA LEU A 143 -0.92 -9.75 -12.59
C LEU A 143 0.37 -9.44 -13.36
N GLU A 144 1.37 -8.82 -12.74
CA GLU A 144 2.67 -8.56 -13.34
C GLU A 144 3.42 -9.85 -13.65
N ILE A 145 3.48 -10.79 -12.70
CA ILE A 145 4.11 -12.11 -12.89
C ILE A 145 3.43 -12.86 -14.03
N LEU A 146 2.09 -12.87 -14.05
CA LEU A 146 1.31 -13.53 -15.10
C LEU A 146 1.49 -12.86 -16.47
N THR A 147 1.62 -11.53 -16.50
CA THR A 147 1.90 -10.78 -17.73
C THR A 147 3.29 -11.10 -18.26
N LYS A 148 4.30 -11.12 -17.41
CA LYS A 148 5.69 -11.50 -17.77
C LYS A 148 5.77 -12.93 -18.29
N LEU A 149 5.05 -13.85 -17.65
CA LEU A 149 4.96 -15.24 -18.12
C LEU A 149 4.29 -15.32 -19.49
N LYS A 150 3.16 -14.60 -19.69
CA LYS A 150 2.47 -14.53 -20.98
C LYS A 150 3.37 -14.02 -22.11
N ASN A 151 4.20 -13.02 -21.80
CA ASN A 151 5.13 -12.42 -22.76
C ASN A 151 6.40 -13.26 -22.98
N GLY A 152 6.58 -14.36 -22.24
CA GLY A 152 7.79 -15.19 -22.29
C GLY A 152 9.01 -14.54 -21.63
N GLU A 153 8.80 -13.52 -20.81
CA GLU A 153 9.87 -12.82 -20.07
C GLU A 153 10.38 -13.62 -18.86
N ILE A 154 9.53 -14.49 -18.33
CA ILE A 154 9.87 -15.46 -17.29
C ILE A 154 9.35 -16.85 -17.66
N ASP A 155 9.98 -17.90 -17.17
CA ASP A 155 9.53 -19.28 -17.30
C ASP A 155 8.53 -19.70 -16.20
N GLU A 156 7.92 -20.88 -16.34
CA GLU A 156 6.94 -21.40 -15.38
C GLU A 156 7.52 -21.59 -13.99
N GLY A 157 8.75 -22.09 -13.89
CA GLY A 157 9.42 -22.33 -12.61
C GLY A 157 9.63 -21.02 -11.85
N SER A 158 10.13 -20.00 -12.52
CA SER A 158 10.30 -18.65 -11.95
C SER A 158 8.98 -18.02 -11.53
N ALA A 159 7.91 -18.25 -12.29
CA ALA A 159 6.58 -17.76 -11.93
C ALA A 159 6.05 -18.45 -10.66
N ILE A 160 6.17 -19.77 -10.56
CA ILE A 160 5.75 -20.55 -9.40
C ILE A 160 6.52 -20.12 -8.15
N GLU A 161 7.85 -19.99 -8.25
CA GLU A 161 8.71 -19.54 -7.14
C GLU A 161 8.28 -18.16 -6.61
N LYS A 162 8.09 -17.19 -7.51
CA LYS A 162 7.66 -15.84 -7.14
C LYS A 162 6.28 -15.83 -6.48
N LEU A 163 5.31 -16.54 -7.05
CA LEU A 163 3.96 -16.65 -6.50
C LEU A 163 3.96 -17.32 -5.12
N THR A 164 4.76 -18.34 -4.94
CA THR A 164 4.92 -19.04 -3.66
C THR A 164 5.59 -18.14 -2.62
N THR A 165 6.61 -17.38 -3.01
CA THR A 165 7.26 -16.39 -2.15
C THR A 165 6.29 -15.33 -1.67
N ILE A 166 5.50 -14.73 -2.58
CA ILE A 166 4.46 -13.76 -2.22
C ILE A 166 3.47 -14.38 -1.23
N TYR A 167 2.99 -15.59 -1.52
CA TYR A 167 2.05 -16.27 -0.63
C TYR A 167 2.60 -16.48 0.77
N ASN A 168 3.89 -16.85 0.90
CA ASN A 168 4.51 -17.13 2.19
C ASN A 168 4.73 -15.88 3.05
N THR A 169 4.86 -14.70 2.42
CA THR A 169 4.97 -13.42 3.14
C THR A 169 3.64 -12.90 3.66
N LEU A 170 2.51 -13.46 3.21
CA LEU A 170 1.18 -13.03 3.61
C LEU A 170 0.75 -13.62 4.96
N ASP A 171 -0.02 -12.86 5.73
CA ASP A 171 -0.73 -13.38 6.89
C ASP A 171 -1.88 -14.34 6.51
N ASP A 172 -2.44 -15.06 7.47
CA ASP A 172 -3.46 -16.09 7.20
C ASP A 172 -4.72 -15.54 6.52
N LYS A 173 -5.08 -14.29 6.80
CA LYS A 173 -6.24 -13.64 6.20
C LYS A 173 -5.97 -13.32 4.73
N ASN A 174 -4.81 -12.73 4.44
CA ASN A 174 -4.39 -12.40 3.09
C ASN A 174 -4.09 -13.65 2.24
N LYS A 175 -3.60 -14.74 2.85
CA LYS A 175 -3.48 -16.06 2.22
C LYS A 175 -4.81 -16.60 1.71
N LYS A 176 -5.90 -16.39 2.46
CA LYS A 176 -7.24 -16.77 2.01
C LYS A 176 -7.66 -15.96 0.78
N PHE A 177 -7.46 -14.64 0.82
CA PHE A 177 -7.78 -13.76 -0.30
C PHE A 177 -6.94 -14.07 -1.54
N MET A 178 -5.65 -14.35 -1.38
CA MET A 178 -4.81 -14.73 -2.52
C MET A 178 -5.30 -16.01 -3.21
N LYS A 179 -5.81 -16.99 -2.45
CA LYS A 179 -6.43 -18.19 -3.02
C LYS A 179 -7.68 -17.87 -3.83
N GLU A 180 -8.51 -16.95 -3.34
CA GLU A 180 -9.71 -16.49 -4.05
C GLU A 180 -9.30 -15.73 -5.31
N ALA A 181 -8.31 -14.82 -5.22
CA ALA A 181 -7.79 -14.09 -6.37
C ALA A 181 -7.18 -15.00 -7.45
N LEU A 182 -6.41 -16.03 -7.06
CA LEU A 182 -5.87 -17.03 -7.99
C LEU A 182 -6.99 -17.79 -8.72
N LYS A 183 -8.09 -18.10 -8.03
CA LYS A 183 -9.25 -18.74 -8.64
C LYS A 183 -9.96 -17.81 -9.62
N ASP A 184 -10.14 -16.54 -9.26
CA ASP A 184 -10.75 -15.54 -10.14
C ASP A 184 -9.91 -15.34 -11.41
N VAL A 185 -8.59 -15.30 -11.26
CA VAL A 185 -7.66 -15.20 -12.38
C VAL A 185 -7.74 -16.44 -13.27
N GLU A 186 -7.82 -17.65 -12.68
CA GLU A 186 -8.03 -18.89 -13.44
C GLU A 186 -9.32 -18.83 -14.27
N ASP A 187 -10.41 -18.35 -13.70
CA ASP A 187 -11.70 -18.23 -14.38
C ASP A 187 -11.66 -17.18 -15.50
N ILE A 188 -10.96 -16.07 -15.30
CA ILE A 188 -10.74 -15.05 -16.34
C ILE A 188 -9.93 -15.63 -17.49
N PHE A 189 -8.87 -16.37 -17.23
CA PHE A 189 -8.04 -16.98 -18.26
C PHE A 189 -8.78 -18.07 -19.04
N LYS A 190 -9.57 -18.91 -18.37
CA LYS A 190 -10.43 -19.90 -19.04
C LYS A 190 -11.39 -19.26 -20.04
N LYS A 191 -11.95 -18.10 -19.71
CA LYS A 191 -12.92 -17.36 -20.53
C LYS A 191 -12.28 -16.42 -21.54
N SER A 192 -10.97 -16.18 -21.45
CA SER A 192 -10.28 -15.25 -22.34
C SER A 192 -10.24 -15.76 -23.76
N SER A 193 -10.68 -14.93 -24.71
CA SER A 193 -10.54 -15.16 -26.16
C SER A 193 -9.16 -14.74 -26.69
N ILE A 194 -8.34 -14.08 -25.86
CA ILE A 194 -7.03 -13.52 -26.25
C ILE A 194 -5.90 -14.54 -26.04
N LEU A 195 -6.12 -15.52 -25.16
CA LEU A 195 -5.11 -16.56 -24.85
C LEU A 195 -5.32 -17.80 -25.73
N SER A 196 -4.21 -18.36 -26.21
CA SER A 196 -4.22 -19.67 -26.88
C SER A 196 -4.59 -20.79 -25.89
N ASP A 197 -5.04 -21.93 -26.39
CA ASP A 197 -5.41 -23.08 -25.54
C ASP A 197 -4.18 -23.62 -24.77
N ASP A 198 -2.98 -23.54 -25.36
CA ASP A 198 -1.74 -23.94 -24.71
C ASP A 198 -1.37 -22.98 -23.56
N GLN A 199 -1.53 -21.66 -23.77
CA GLN A 199 -1.34 -20.69 -22.70
C GLN A 199 -2.33 -20.90 -21.55
N LYS A 200 -3.60 -21.20 -21.85
CA LYS A 200 -4.60 -21.52 -20.83
C LYS A 200 -4.21 -22.72 -19.99
N LYS A 201 -3.75 -23.81 -20.64
CA LYS A 201 -3.27 -25.02 -19.96
C LYS A 201 -2.07 -24.73 -19.08
N GLN A 202 -1.12 -23.94 -19.58
CA GLN A 202 0.07 -23.50 -18.87
C GLN A 202 -0.28 -22.76 -17.57
N PHE A 203 -1.18 -21.77 -17.64
CA PHE A 203 -1.66 -21.05 -16.47
C PHE A 203 -2.37 -21.95 -15.47
N GLN A 204 -3.20 -22.87 -15.93
CA GLN A 204 -3.86 -23.85 -15.07
C GLN A 204 -2.86 -24.74 -14.32
N SER A 205 -1.80 -25.19 -15.00
CA SER A 205 -0.73 -25.98 -14.41
C SER A 205 -0.05 -25.20 -13.28
N ILE A 206 0.31 -23.95 -13.52
CA ILE A 206 0.98 -23.08 -12.53
C ILE A 206 0.11 -22.86 -11.29
N ILE A 207 -1.16 -22.51 -11.49
CA ILE A 207 -2.10 -22.28 -10.37
C ILE A 207 -2.27 -23.56 -9.55
N LYS A 208 -2.35 -24.72 -10.20
CA LYS A 208 -2.44 -26.02 -9.54
C LYS A 208 -1.17 -26.34 -8.75
N GLU A 209 0.00 -26.07 -9.31
CA GLU A 209 1.29 -26.32 -8.67
C GLU A 209 1.50 -25.40 -7.45
N VAL A 210 1.23 -24.11 -7.58
CA VAL A 210 1.22 -23.16 -6.44
C VAL A 210 0.26 -23.63 -5.36
N GLY A 211 -0.94 -24.08 -5.74
CA GLY A 211 -1.92 -24.63 -4.81
C GLY A 211 -1.45 -25.91 -4.11
N ALA A 212 -0.65 -26.75 -4.78
CA ALA A 212 -0.07 -27.96 -4.20
C ALA A 212 1.05 -27.63 -3.20
N GLN A 213 1.96 -26.71 -3.54
CA GLN A 213 3.03 -26.24 -2.66
C GLN A 213 2.48 -25.60 -1.39
N ILE A 214 1.45 -24.74 -1.52
CA ILE A 214 0.74 -24.16 -0.40
C ILE A 214 0.13 -25.20 0.56
N LYS A 215 -0.33 -26.33 0.04
CA LYS A 215 -0.86 -27.44 0.86
C LYS A 215 0.25 -28.23 1.53
N ALA A 216 1.36 -28.46 0.84
CA ALA A 216 2.50 -29.21 1.37
C ALA A 216 3.15 -28.52 2.58
N GLU A 217 3.30 -27.18 2.56
CA GLU A 217 3.85 -26.43 3.68
C GLU A 217 3.02 -26.51 4.97
N LYS A 218 1.68 -26.60 4.85
CA LYS A 218 0.82 -26.82 6.03
C LYS A 218 1.04 -28.15 6.74
N TRP A 219 1.58 -29.15 6.05
CA TRP A 219 1.92 -30.45 6.64
C TRP A 219 3.18 -30.38 7.50
N PHE A 220 4.15 -29.53 7.13
CA PHE A 220 5.42 -29.38 7.87
C PHE A 220 5.32 -28.45 9.09
N THR A 221 4.31 -27.59 9.17
CA THR A 221 4.10 -26.67 10.32
C THR A 221 3.18 -27.23 11.41
N SER A 222 2.74 -28.50 11.27
CA SER A 222 1.85 -29.19 12.21
C SER A 222 2.57 -30.24 13.07
N PHE A 223 3.91 -30.20 13.15
CA PHE A 223 4.73 -31.05 14.04
C PHE A 223 5.47 -30.23 15.09
#